data_f94904e4dfb98449ad5ab535da12d325
#
_entry.id   f94904e4dfb98449ad5ab535da12d325
#
_cell.length_a   1.000
_cell.length_b   1.000
_cell.length_c   1.000
_cell.angle_alpha   90.00
_cell.angle_beta   90.00
_cell.angle_gamma   90.00
#
_symmetry.space_group_name_H-M   'P 1'
#
loop_
_entity.id
_entity.type
_entity.pdbx_description
1 polymer ?
#
loop_
_entity_poly.entity_id
_entity_poly.type
_entity_poly.pdbx_seq_one_letter_code
_entity_poly.pdbx_strand_id
1 'polypeptide(L)'
;MKILLIDNYDSFTYNLYHYISKFKKNVHVIRNDKINGKFVIKNNFDKIVISPGPGNPRQAGNCLEIVREVYKKIPILGVCLGHQIIGQVFGGKIINAKKLMHGKTSKIKHNKKGLFKNIQTNFEATRYHSLIVDRKKLPKSLIITAETDDKTIMGLMHKDYDIHGFQFHPESISTKVGMKLIKNFIVK
;
A
#
# COMPACT_ATOMS: atom_id res chain seq x y z
N MET A 1 -18.73 8.16 2.49
CA MET A 1 -17.41 7.77 1.94
C MET A 1 -17.51 6.35 1.48
N LYS A 2 -17.27 6.12 0.19
CA LYS A 2 -17.30 4.82 -0.52
C LYS A 2 -15.86 4.40 -0.81
N ILE A 3 -15.43 3.27 -0.29
CA ILE A 3 -14.05 2.79 -0.38
C ILE A 3 -13.98 1.57 -1.29
N LEU A 4 -13.05 1.58 -2.23
CA LEU A 4 -12.69 0.43 -3.05
C LEU A 4 -11.49 -0.27 -2.40
N LEU A 5 -11.64 -1.55 -2.09
CA LEU A 5 -10.53 -2.44 -1.76
C LEU A 5 -10.32 -3.36 -2.96
N ILE A 6 -9.22 -3.15 -3.69
CA ILE A 6 -8.83 -4.00 -4.82
C ILE A 6 -8.16 -5.25 -4.27
N ASP A 7 -8.75 -6.39 -4.55
CA ASP A 7 -8.25 -7.68 -4.12
C ASP A 7 -7.34 -8.31 -5.19
N ASN A 8 -6.07 -8.45 -4.86
CA ASN A 8 -5.06 -9.11 -5.69
C ASN A 8 -5.01 -10.63 -5.48
N TYR A 9 -6.15 -11.26 -5.20
CA TYR A 9 -6.24 -12.71 -4.92
C TYR A 9 -5.41 -13.11 -3.70
N ASP A 10 -5.49 -12.30 -2.64
CA ASP A 10 -4.69 -12.45 -1.44
C ASP A 10 -5.52 -12.85 -0.21
N SER A 11 -5.03 -13.78 0.59
CA SER A 11 -5.71 -14.25 1.80
C SER A 11 -5.84 -13.19 2.90
N PHE A 12 -4.98 -12.17 2.89
CA PHE A 12 -5.02 -11.06 3.86
C PHE A 12 -5.94 -9.90 3.44
N THR A 13 -6.53 -9.94 2.24
CA THR A 13 -7.45 -8.88 1.78
C THR A 13 -8.58 -8.65 2.77
N TYR A 14 -9.18 -9.71 3.31
CA TYR A 14 -10.29 -9.56 4.26
C TYR A 14 -9.85 -9.06 5.64
N ASN A 15 -8.60 -9.23 6.03
CA ASN A 15 -8.06 -8.57 7.22
C ASN A 15 -8.01 -7.05 7.03
N LEU A 16 -7.59 -6.56 5.84
CA LEU A 16 -7.69 -5.14 5.49
C LEU A 16 -9.14 -4.66 5.48
N TYR A 17 -10.05 -5.45 4.88
CA TYR A 17 -11.49 -5.15 4.90
C TYR A 17 -12.00 -4.95 6.33
N HIS A 18 -11.68 -5.87 7.24
CA HIS A 18 -12.09 -5.77 8.65
C HIS A 18 -11.52 -4.52 9.34
N TYR A 19 -10.25 -4.19 9.07
CA TYR A 19 -9.64 -2.98 9.63
C TYR A 19 -10.29 -1.70 9.12
N ILE A 20 -10.54 -1.60 7.81
CA ILE A 20 -11.21 -0.47 7.18
C ILE A 20 -12.65 -0.33 7.69
N SER A 21 -13.36 -1.45 7.80
CA SER A 21 -14.78 -1.51 8.20
C SER A 21 -15.03 -1.07 9.64
N LYS A 22 -14.00 -1.03 10.49
CA LYS A 22 -14.09 -0.42 11.82
C LYS A 22 -14.29 1.10 11.77
N PHE A 23 -13.87 1.75 10.70
CA PHE A 23 -13.96 3.20 10.53
C PHE A 23 -15.01 3.62 9.51
N LYS A 24 -15.22 2.83 8.46
CA LYS A 24 -16.18 3.09 7.37
C LYS A 24 -16.84 1.81 6.93
N LYS A 25 -18.18 1.78 6.86
CA LYS A 25 -18.94 0.56 6.52
C LYS A 25 -19.10 0.33 5.01
N ASN A 26 -19.04 1.38 4.20
CA ASN A 26 -19.24 1.28 2.74
C ASN A 26 -17.93 0.92 2.04
N VAL A 27 -17.53 -0.35 2.16
CA VAL A 27 -16.30 -0.91 1.58
C VAL A 27 -16.66 -1.97 0.56
N HIS A 28 -16.20 -1.78 -0.68
CA HIS A 28 -16.41 -2.70 -1.79
C HIS A 28 -15.12 -3.45 -2.08
N VAL A 29 -15.14 -4.77 -1.93
CA VAL A 29 -14.01 -5.64 -2.29
C VAL A 29 -14.24 -6.15 -3.70
N ILE A 30 -13.34 -5.83 -4.62
CA ILE A 30 -13.45 -6.24 -6.03
C ILE A 30 -12.09 -6.76 -6.52
N ARG A 31 -12.09 -7.88 -7.23
CA ARG A 31 -10.91 -8.49 -7.82
C ARG A 31 -10.25 -7.58 -8.84
N ASN A 32 -8.92 -7.59 -8.90
CA ASN A 32 -8.09 -6.72 -9.71
C ASN A 32 -8.31 -6.85 -11.23
N ASP A 33 -8.80 -8.00 -11.70
CA ASP A 33 -9.12 -8.31 -13.09
C ASP A 33 -10.59 -8.02 -13.47
N LYS A 34 -11.44 -7.67 -12.50
CA LYS A 34 -12.89 -7.43 -12.71
C LYS A 34 -13.22 -5.94 -12.82
N ILE A 35 -12.25 -5.07 -12.71
CA ILE A 35 -12.43 -3.61 -12.75
C ILE A 35 -11.31 -2.96 -13.56
N ASN A 36 -11.58 -1.75 -14.05
CA ASN A 36 -10.61 -0.87 -14.70
C ASN A 36 -10.80 0.58 -14.19
N GLY A 37 -9.96 1.49 -14.63
CA GLY A 37 -10.02 2.89 -14.17
C GLY A 37 -11.34 3.58 -14.52
N LYS A 38 -11.92 3.30 -15.69
CA LYS A 38 -13.24 3.83 -16.09
C LYS A 38 -14.35 3.40 -15.13
N PHE A 39 -14.34 2.11 -14.72
CA PHE A 39 -15.28 1.61 -13.72
C PHE A 39 -15.10 2.33 -12.38
N VAL A 40 -13.87 2.54 -11.94
CA VAL A 40 -13.56 3.22 -10.67
C VAL A 40 -14.08 4.66 -10.68
N ILE A 41 -13.85 5.39 -11.75
CA ILE A 41 -14.31 6.78 -11.91
C ILE A 41 -15.83 6.85 -11.96
N LYS A 42 -16.48 5.98 -12.78
CA LYS A 42 -17.94 5.94 -12.93
C LYS A 42 -18.67 5.65 -11.62
N ASN A 43 -18.07 4.84 -10.75
CA ASN A 43 -18.67 4.43 -9.48
C ASN A 43 -18.41 5.39 -8.32
N ASN A 44 -17.72 6.51 -8.52
CA ASN A 44 -17.48 7.56 -7.54
C ASN A 44 -16.92 7.04 -6.21
N PHE A 45 -15.85 6.28 -6.28
CA PHE A 45 -15.12 5.88 -5.06
C PHE A 45 -14.34 7.07 -4.50
N ASP A 46 -14.42 7.27 -3.19
CA ASP A 46 -13.72 8.35 -2.49
C ASP A 46 -12.27 7.98 -2.18
N LYS A 47 -11.98 6.69 -1.97
CA LYS A 47 -10.63 6.17 -1.67
C LYS A 47 -10.44 4.79 -2.23
N ILE A 48 -9.18 4.46 -2.53
CA ILE A 48 -8.77 3.13 -3.01
C ILE A 48 -7.71 2.55 -2.07
N VAL A 49 -7.90 1.29 -1.69
CA VAL A 49 -6.88 0.48 -1.05
C VAL A 49 -6.53 -0.68 -1.98
N ILE A 50 -5.24 -0.88 -2.26
CA ILE A 50 -4.75 -1.98 -3.09
C ILE A 50 -4.11 -3.00 -2.17
N SER A 51 -4.66 -4.22 -2.14
CA SER A 51 -4.24 -5.29 -1.23
C SER A 51 -2.84 -5.82 -1.53
N PRO A 52 -2.24 -6.58 -0.60
CA PRO A 52 -1.19 -7.52 -0.91
C PRO A 52 -1.60 -8.48 -2.03
N GLY A 53 -0.67 -9.27 -2.53
CA GLY A 53 -0.94 -10.29 -3.53
C GLY A 53 0.31 -11.03 -3.97
N PRO A 54 0.15 -12.13 -4.72
CA PRO A 54 1.25 -12.90 -5.26
C PRO A 54 1.92 -12.22 -6.46
N GLY A 55 3.12 -12.70 -6.81
CA GLY A 55 3.84 -12.30 -8.01
C GLY A 55 4.44 -10.89 -7.93
N ASN A 56 4.25 -10.12 -9.00
CA ASN A 56 4.81 -8.78 -9.15
C ASN A 56 3.76 -7.81 -9.74
N PRO A 57 4.02 -6.49 -9.77
CA PRO A 57 3.04 -5.51 -10.25
C PRO A 57 2.49 -5.75 -11.67
N ARG A 58 3.27 -6.36 -12.58
CA ARG A 58 2.81 -6.64 -13.95
C ARG A 58 1.80 -7.79 -14.01
N GLN A 59 1.75 -8.61 -12.95
CA GLN A 59 0.83 -9.74 -12.80
C GLN A 59 -0.39 -9.40 -11.93
N ALA A 60 -0.52 -8.14 -11.50
CA ALA A 60 -1.59 -7.66 -10.63
C ALA A 60 -2.84 -7.20 -11.42
N GLY A 61 -3.24 -7.93 -12.44
CA GLY A 61 -4.41 -7.59 -13.26
C GLY A 61 -4.36 -6.14 -13.77
N ASN A 62 -5.42 -5.39 -13.58
CA ASN A 62 -5.56 -4.02 -14.08
C ASN A 62 -5.01 -2.95 -13.10
N CYS A 63 -4.36 -3.33 -12.00
CA CYS A 63 -3.95 -2.37 -10.96
C CYS A 63 -3.03 -1.25 -11.46
N LEU A 64 -2.07 -1.56 -12.35
CA LEU A 64 -1.16 -0.53 -12.89
C LEU A 64 -1.93 0.52 -13.71
N GLU A 65 -2.88 0.07 -14.53
CA GLU A 65 -3.73 0.95 -15.34
C GLU A 65 -4.65 1.79 -14.46
N ILE A 66 -5.34 1.15 -13.52
CA ILE A 66 -6.22 1.83 -12.56
C ILE A 66 -5.48 2.97 -11.87
N VAL A 67 -4.31 2.70 -11.28
CA VAL A 67 -3.55 3.75 -10.58
C VAL A 67 -3.20 4.90 -11.53
N ARG A 68 -2.74 4.63 -12.77
CA ARG A 68 -2.41 5.67 -13.76
C ARG A 68 -3.59 6.57 -14.12
N GLU A 69 -4.79 5.99 -14.21
CA GLU A 69 -5.99 6.74 -14.60
C GLU A 69 -6.59 7.58 -13.47
N VAL A 70 -6.44 7.13 -12.21
CA VAL A 70 -7.19 7.74 -11.11
C VAL A 70 -6.33 8.52 -10.10
N TYR A 71 -5.00 8.41 -10.12
CA TYR A 71 -4.12 8.92 -9.05
C TYR A 71 -4.23 10.43 -8.79
N LYS A 72 -4.63 11.22 -9.79
CA LYS A 72 -4.81 12.68 -9.65
C LYS A 72 -6.12 13.05 -8.93
N LYS A 73 -7.06 12.12 -8.84
CA LYS A 73 -8.44 12.39 -8.40
C LYS A 73 -8.82 11.66 -7.12
N ILE A 74 -8.25 10.48 -6.88
CA ILE A 74 -8.68 9.59 -5.80
C ILE A 74 -7.47 9.24 -4.94
N PRO A 75 -7.53 9.43 -3.61
CA PRO A 75 -6.51 8.96 -2.67
C PRO A 75 -6.29 7.45 -2.76
N ILE A 76 -5.02 7.01 -2.72
CA ILE A 76 -4.65 5.60 -2.87
C ILE A 76 -3.72 5.16 -1.74
N LEU A 77 -4.01 4.02 -1.14
CA LEU A 77 -3.10 3.29 -0.27
C LEU A 77 -2.78 1.93 -0.89
N GLY A 78 -1.49 1.64 -1.11
CA GLY A 78 -1.02 0.33 -1.54
C GLY A 78 -0.34 -0.42 -0.40
N VAL A 79 -0.70 -1.71 -0.21
CA VAL A 79 -0.10 -2.59 0.79
C VAL A 79 0.67 -3.70 0.08
N CYS A 80 1.93 -3.92 0.45
CA CYS A 80 2.84 -4.92 -0.07
C CYS A 80 2.94 -4.88 -1.61
N LEU A 81 2.23 -5.75 -2.34
CA LEU A 81 2.13 -5.66 -3.80
C LEU A 81 1.57 -4.30 -4.26
N GLY A 82 0.58 -3.75 -3.56
CA GLY A 82 0.03 -2.42 -3.83
C GLY A 82 1.08 -1.30 -3.71
N HIS A 83 1.98 -1.38 -2.74
CA HIS A 83 3.11 -0.46 -2.60
C HIS A 83 4.08 -0.56 -3.79
N GLN A 84 4.37 -1.76 -4.26
CA GLN A 84 5.22 -2.00 -5.42
C GLN A 84 4.57 -1.49 -6.72
N ILE A 85 3.24 -1.65 -6.85
CA ILE A 85 2.44 -1.09 -7.95
C ILE A 85 2.61 0.43 -7.99
N ILE A 86 2.45 1.11 -6.86
CA ILE A 86 2.67 2.56 -6.74
C ILE A 86 4.11 2.89 -7.15
N GLY A 87 5.11 2.20 -6.60
CA GLY A 87 6.50 2.40 -6.97
C GLY A 87 6.73 2.32 -8.48
N GLN A 88 6.17 1.31 -9.13
CA GLN A 88 6.34 1.07 -10.57
C GLN A 88 5.57 2.07 -11.44
N VAL A 89 4.34 2.45 -11.06
CA VAL A 89 3.53 3.41 -11.84
C VAL A 89 4.23 4.75 -11.96
N PHE A 90 4.90 5.20 -10.92
CA PHE A 90 5.65 6.47 -10.93
C PHE A 90 7.08 6.35 -11.47
N GLY A 91 7.46 5.20 -12.04
CA GLY A 91 8.75 5.00 -12.74
C GLY A 91 9.84 4.34 -11.89
N GLY A 92 9.52 3.89 -10.69
CA GLY A 92 10.44 3.10 -9.86
C GLY A 92 10.66 1.69 -10.41
N LYS A 93 11.82 1.11 -10.13
CA LYS A 93 12.14 -0.27 -10.48
C LYS A 93 11.80 -1.21 -9.32
N ILE A 94 11.23 -2.37 -9.62
CA ILE A 94 11.01 -3.45 -8.67
C ILE A 94 12.13 -4.48 -8.84
N ILE A 95 12.77 -4.84 -7.73
CA ILE A 95 13.92 -5.75 -7.70
C ILE A 95 13.74 -6.80 -6.59
N ASN A 96 14.53 -7.86 -6.66
CA ASN A 96 14.59 -8.85 -5.59
C ASN A 96 15.13 -8.23 -4.29
N ALA A 97 14.51 -8.56 -3.18
CA ALA A 97 15.02 -8.23 -1.86
C ALA A 97 16.32 -9.00 -1.58
N LYS A 98 17.22 -8.41 -0.80
CA LYS A 98 18.45 -9.10 -0.37
C LYS A 98 18.17 -10.36 0.47
N LYS A 99 17.04 -10.37 1.20
CA LYS A 99 16.58 -11.48 2.03
C LYS A 99 15.11 -11.71 1.79
N LEU A 100 14.72 -12.98 1.62
CA LEU A 100 13.31 -13.37 1.59
C LEU A 100 12.70 -13.14 2.99
N MET A 101 11.58 -12.42 3.01
CA MET A 101 10.81 -12.18 4.22
C MET A 101 9.48 -12.92 4.12
N HIS A 102 9.24 -13.85 5.04
CA HIS A 102 8.00 -14.63 5.09
C HIS A 102 7.55 -14.77 6.55
N GLY A 103 6.54 -14.00 6.93
CA GLY A 103 5.99 -14.00 8.29
C GLY A 103 6.92 -13.46 9.38
N LYS A 104 8.02 -12.82 9.01
CA LYS A 104 9.00 -12.26 9.95
C LYS A 104 8.67 -10.80 10.26
N THR A 105 8.88 -10.40 11.51
CA THR A 105 8.82 -8.99 11.90
C THR A 105 10.15 -8.30 11.65
N SER A 106 10.08 -7.00 11.43
CA SER A 106 11.26 -6.12 11.36
C SER A 106 10.96 -4.80 12.02
N LYS A 107 11.98 -4.19 12.58
CA LYS A 107 11.91 -2.85 13.14
C LYS A 107 11.83 -1.83 12.01
N ILE A 108 10.79 -1.01 12.01
CA ILE A 108 10.52 0.02 11.01
C ILE A 108 10.80 1.39 11.61
N LYS A 109 11.67 2.15 10.96
CA LYS A 109 11.93 3.55 11.26
C LYS A 109 11.20 4.44 10.27
N HIS A 110 10.58 5.53 10.72
CA HIS A 110 9.86 6.46 9.86
C HIS A 110 10.14 7.93 10.21
N ASN A 111 9.87 8.82 9.26
CA ASN A 111 10.15 10.27 9.38
C ASN A 111 8.91 11.09 9.80
N LYS A 112 7.89 10.46 10.33
CA LYS A 112 6.61 11.06 10.78
C LYS A 112 5.77 11.71 9.65
N LYS A 113 6.19 11.63 8.39
CA LYS A 113 5.43 12.16 7.25
C LYS A 113 4.26 11.26 6.84
N GLY A 114 3.28 11.85 6.13
CA GLY A 114 2.13 11.14 5.58
C GLY A 114 1.33 10.41 6.66
N LEU A 115 1.11 9.12 6.46
CA LEU A 115 0.31 8.28 7.34
C LEU A 115 1.01 7.92 8.66
N PHE A 116 2.29 8.26 8.82
CA PHE A 116 3.05 8.01 10.07
C PHE A 116 2.90 9.13 11.10
N LYS A 117 2.05 10.13 10.86
CA LYS A 117 1.72 11.16 11.85
C LYS A 117 1.12 10.51 13.10
N ASN A 118 1.64 10.87 14.28
CA ASN A 118 1.21 10.33 15.58
C ASN A 118 1.41 8.82 15.75
N ILE A 119 2.29 8.22 14.96
CA ILE A 119 2.76 6.83 15.14
C ILE A 119 4.06 6.87 15.93
N GLN A 120 4.23 5.91 16.83
CA GLN A 120 5.49 5.71 17.55
C GLN A 120 6.60 5.37 16.54
N THR A 121 7.73 6.08 16.62
CA THR A 121 8.93 5.73 15.85
C THR A 121 9.50 4.38 16.31
N ASN A 122 10.08 3.62 15.39
CA ASN A 122 10.66 2.32 15.68
C ASN A 122 9.62 1.29 16.17
N PHE A 123 8.62 1.02 15.37
CA PHE A 123 7.67 -0.06 15.62
C PHE A 123 8.06 -1.34 14.87
N GLU A 124 7.54 -2.47 15.31
CA GLU A 124 7.66 -3.74 14.60
C GLU A 124 6.51 -3.95 13.62
N ALA A 125 6.83 -4.48 12.43
CA ALA A 125 5.84 -4.82 11.42
C ALA A 125 6.17 -6.14 10.73
N THR A 126 5.12 -6.88 10.39
CA THR A 126 5.20 -8.15 9.66
C THR A 126 5.49 -7.92 8.18
N ARG A 127 6.35 -8.75 7.61
CA ARG A 127 6.77 -8.72 6.21
C ARG A 127 6.58 -10.08 5.54
N TYR A 128 6.02 -10.05 4.30
CA TYR A 128 5.81 -11.23 3.45
C TYR A 128 6.19 -10.89 2.02
N HIS A 129 7.46 -10.56 1.74
CA HIS A 129 7.84 -10.14 0.40
C HIS A 129 9.25 -10.62 -0.01
N SER A 130 9.39 -10.96 -1.27
CA SER A 130 10.65 -11.24 -1.96
C SER A 130 11.08 -10.10 -2.89
N LEU A 131 10.15 -9.18 -3.21
CA LEU A 131 10.38 -8.02 -4.06
C LEU A 131 10.31 -6.73 -3.26
N ILE A 132 11.04 -5.71 -3.73
CA ILE A 132 11.09 -4.37 -3.13
C ILE A 132 11.20 -3.30 -4.23
N VAL A 133 10.83 -2.07 -3.88
CA VAL A 133 11.12 -0.90 -4.71
C VAL A 133 12.61 -0.56 -4.58
N ASP A 134 13.29 -0.45 -5.72
CA ASP A 134 14.72 -0.12 -5.77
C ASP A 134 14.97 1.32 -5.31
N ARG A 135 15.69 1.45 -4.20
CA ARG A 135 16.06 2.76 -3.64
C ARG A 135 16.90 3.60 -4.60
N LYS A 136 17.77 2.97 -5.38
CA LYS A 136 18.67 3.66 -6.33
C LYS A 136 17.93 4.22 -7.54
N LYS A 137 16.79 3.63 -7.88
CA LYS A 137 15.93 4.02 -9.01
C LYS A 137 14.59 4.61 -8.56
N LEU A 138 14.55 5.17 -7.32
CA LEU A 138 13.34 5.81 -6.82
C LEU A 138 13.10 7.14 -7.56
N PRO A 139 11.92 7.34 -8.16
CA PRO A 139 11.60 8.57 -8.89
C PRO A 139 11.47 9.77 -7.94
N LYS A 140 11.80 10.96 -8.44
CA LYS A 140 11.75 12.21 -7.66
C LYS A 140 10.35 12.60 -7.16
N SER A 141 9.28 12.04 -7.75
CA SER A 141 7.89 12.23 -7.34
C SER A 141 7.52 11.48 -6.07
N LEU A 142 8.31 10.47 -5.67
CA LEU A 142 8.07 9.67 -4.48
C LEU A 142 9.04 10.03 -3.35
N ILE A 143 8.50 10.05 -2.13
CA ILE A 143 9.25 10.30 -0.88
C ILE A 143 9.24 9.03 -0.05
N ILE A 144 10.42 8.62 0.43
CA ILE A 144 10.54 7.54 1.42
C ILE A 144 10.03 8.07 2.76
N THR A 145 9.05 7.40 3.33
CA THR A 145 8.46 7.75 4.63
C THR A 145 8.86 6.79 5.74
N ALA A 146 9.22 5.54 5.39
CA ALA A 146 9.69 4.53 6.34
C ALA A 146 10.70 3.58 5.70
N GLU A 147 11.60 3.05 6.51
CA GLU A 147 12.64 2.10 6.09
C GLU A 147 13.05 1.17 7.24
N THR A 148 13.70 0.06 6.91
CA THR A 148 14.41 -0.82 7.85
C THR A 148 15.87 -0.36 8.02
N ASP A 149 16.60 -0.95 8.97
CA ASP A 149 18.01 -0.62 9.22
C ASP A 149 18.90 -0.93 8.00
N ASP A 150 18.59 -1.96 7.21
CA ASP A 150 19.24 -2.32 5.96
C ASP A 150 18.84 -1.43 4.76
N LYS A 151 18.12 -0.32 5.04
CA LYS A 151 17.68 0.68 4.06
C LYS A 151 16.66 0.15 3.03
N THR A 152 16.00 -0.96 3.29
CA THR A 152 14.86 -1.39 2.49
C THR A 152 13.70 -0.41 2.70
N ILE A 153 13.11 0.06 1.61
CA ILE A 153 11.98 1.00 1.65
C ILE A 153 10.75 0.26 2.19
N MET A 154 10.19 0.77 3.28
CA MET A 154 9.00 0.23 3.94
C MET A 154 7.79 1.14 3.84
N GLY A 155 7.99 2.41 3.51
CA GLY A 155 6.91 3.37 3.30
C GLY A 155 7.24 4.37 2.21
N LEU A 156 6.27 4.67 1.36
CA LEU A 156 6.32 5.69 0.31
C LEU A 156 5.13 6.62 0.41
N MET A 157 5.31 7.85 -0.06
CA MET A 157 4.22 8.76 -0.39
C MET A 157 4.55 9.55 -1.66
N HIS A 158 3.53 9.95 -2.41
CA HIS A 158 3.71 10.90 -3.51
C HIS A 158 3.85 12.32 -2.96
N LYS A 159 4.62 13.18 -3.66
CA LYS A 159 4.85 14.57 -3.23
C LYS A 159 3.58 15.42 -3.28
N ASP A 160 2.81 15.28 -4.36
CA ASP A 160 1.74 16.19 -4.74
C ASP A 160 0.34 15.58 -4.59
N TYR A 161 0.25 14.25 -4.56
CA TYR A 161 -1.03 13.52 -4.52
C TYR A 161 -1.14 12.71 -3.24
N ASP A 162 -2.36 12.48 -2.76
CA ASP A 162 -2.65 11.68 -1.56
C ASP A 162 -2.51 10.18 -1.85
N ILE A 163 -1.26 9.77 -2.11
CA ILE A 163 -0.89 8.40 -2.47
C ILE A 163 0.16 7.91 -1.49
N HIS A 164 -0.10 6.75 -0.90
CA HIS A 164 0.74 6.14 0.11
C HIS A 164 0.96 4.66 -0.17
N GLY A 165 2.11 4.14 0.26
CA GLY A 165 2.41 2.73 0.14
C GLY A 165 3.13 2.19 1.37
N PHE A 166 2.72 1.01 1.84
CA PHE A 166 3.42 0.23 2.88
C PHE A 166 3.92 -1.07 2.29
N GLN A 167 5.23 -1.35 2.38
CA GLN A 167 5.79 -2.65 1.97
C GLN A 167 5.49 -3.74 3.01
N PHE A 168 5.32 -3.38 4.27
CA PHE A 168 4.90 -4.26 5.36
C PHE A 168 3.38 -4.44 5.40
N HIS A 169 2.90 -5.36 6.22
CA HIS A 169 1.49 -5.71 6.38
C HIS A 169 0.89 -5.03 7.63
N PRO A 170 0.18 -3.89 7.48
CA PRO A 170 -0.48 -3.23 8.62
C PRO A 170 -1.65 -4.03 9.17
N GLU A 171 -2.24 -4.92 8.37
CA GLU A 171 -3.37 -5.79 8.75
C GLU A 171 -2.96 -7.02 9.56
N SER A 172 -1.65 -7.26 9.69
CA SER A 172 -1.14 -8.37 10.51
C SER A 172 -1.26 -8.06 11.99
N ILE A 173 -1.66 -9.07 12.78
CA ILE A 173 -1.79 -8.96 14.23
C ILE A 173 -0.48 -8.55 14.93
N SER A 174 0.65 -8.95 14.37
CA SER A 174 1.98 -8.60 14.89
C SER A 174 2.42 -7.16 14.54
N THR A 175 1.66 -6.46 13.70
CA THR A 175 1.87 -5.03 13.41
C THR A 175 0.96 -4.19 14.31
N LYS A 176 1.33 -4.03 15.58
CA LYS A 176 0.46 -3.40 16.62
C LYS A 176 -0.05 -2.00 16.26
N VAL A 177 0.71 -1.22 15.50
CA VAL A 177 0.31 0.12 15.03
C VAL A 177 -0.53 0.11 13.76
N GLY A 178 -0.75 -1.07 13.15
CA GLY A 178 -1.37 -1.21 11.85
C GLY A 178 -2.77 -0.62 11.75
N MET A 179 -3.62 -0.86 12.75
CA MET A 179 -4.95 -0.27 12.83
C MET A 179 -4.92 1.26 12.80
N LYS A 180 -3.95 1.88 13.50
CA LYS A 180 -3.79 3.33 13.53
C LYS A 180 -3.29 3.88 12.18
N LEU A 181 -2.41 3.15 11.49
CA LEU A 181 -1.95 3.50 10.15
C LEU A 181 -3.10 3.47 9.13
N ILE A 182 -3.92 2.43 9.16
CA ILE A 182 -5.14 2.34 8.31
C ILE A 182 -6.11 3.47 8.65
N LYS A 183 -6.36 3.74 9.95
CA LYS A 183 -7.19 4.86 10.39
C LYS A 183 -6.70 6.19 9.81
N ASN A 184 -5.37 6.45 9.87
CA ASN A 184 -4.78 7.70 9.36
C ASN A 184 -5.05 7.90 7.86
N PHE A 185 -5.19 6.85 7.07
CA PHE A 185 -5.59 6.94 5.67
C PHE A 185 -7.11 7.12 5.52
N ILE A 186 -7.90 6.31 6.23
CA ILE A 186 -9.36 6.24 6.02
C ILE A 186 -10.07 7.48 6.55
N VAL A 187 -9.60 8.08 7.65
CA VAL A 187 -10.30 9.18 8.35
C VAL A 187 -9.75 10.57 7.96
N LYS A 188 -8.66 10.60 7.22
CA LYS A 188 -8.05 11.84 6.69
C LYS A 188 -8.97 12.67 5.78
#